data_bce04b8a74c1f62204e09594eb8fb75a
#
_entry.id   bce04b8a74c1f62204e09594eb8fb75a
#
_cell.length_a   1.000
_cell.length_b   1.000
_cell.length_c   1.000
_cell.angle_alpha   90.00
_cell.angle_beta   90.00
_cell.angle_gamma   90.00
#
_symmetry.space_group_name_H-M   'P 1'
#
loop_
_entity.id
_entity.type
_entity.pdbx_description
1 polymer ?
#
loop_
_entity_poly.entity_id
_entity_poly.type
_entity_poly.pdbx_seq_one_letter_code
_entity_poly.pdbx_strand_id
1 'polypeptide(L)'
;MRLDLEEMEQFPTNKIEGFKERIEAMFPTMFEHRCSEGVPGGFFSRVERGTWMGHVIEHIALEIQTLAGMETGFGRTRETKTPGIYNVVFSYTEENVGLFAAESAVHIAEALIAGTEYDLEGDIQKMREIRERVRLGPSTGSIVEEAVA
;
A
#
# COMPACT_ATOMS: atom_id res chain seq x y z
N MET A 1 -4.39 8.97 -6.16
CA MET A 1 -3.21 9.61 -5.56
C MET A 1 -2.20 9.95 -6.64
N ARG A 2 -1.76 11.19 -6.65
CA ARG A 2 -0.67 11.61 -7.54
C ARG A 2 0.65 11.40 -6.81
N LEU A 3 1.54 10.65 -7.41
CA LEU A 3 2.77 10.20 -6.78
C LEU A 3 3.98 10.67 -7.57
N ASP A 4 4.86 11.42 -6.89
CA ASP A 4 6.14 11.85 -7.46
C ASP A 4 7.22 10.95 -6.87
N LEU A 5 7.78 10.08 -7.70
CA LEU A 5 8.73 9.08 -7.23
C LEU A 5 10.14 9.64 -7.00
N GLU A 6 10.44 10.80 -7.60
CA GLU A 6 11.75 11.43 -7.46
C GLU A 6 12.86 10.42 -7.72
N GLU A 7 13.72 10.18 -6.72
CA GLU A 7 14.85 9.27 -6.89
C GLU A 7 14.43 7.82 -7.08
N MET A 8 13.24 7.44 -6.60
CA MET A 8 12.74 6.08 -6.75
C MET A 8 12.46 5.71 -8.20
N GLU A 9 12.33 6.71 -9.07
CA GLU A 9 12.08 6.48 -10.49
C GLU A 9 13.31 5.92 -11.20
N GLN A 10 14.49 6.02 -10.60
CA GLN A 10 15.73 5.67 -11.29
C GLN A 10 15.91 4.18 -11.53
N PHE A 11 15.34 3.32 -10.69
CA PHE A 11 15.58 1.89 -10.78
C PHE A 11 14.28 1.09 -10.67
N PRO A 12 14.07 0.14 -11.61
CA PRO A 12 13.00 -0.84 -11.42
C PRO A 12 13.39 -1.87 -10.36
N THR A 13 12.42 -2.65 -9.91
CA THR A 13 12.62 -3.59 -8.80
C THR A 13 13.73 -4.59 -9.03
N ASN A 14 13.93 -5.02 -10.28
CA ASN A 14 14.95 -6.04 -10.56
C ASN A 14 16.36 -5.46 -10.60
N LYS A 15 16.51 -4.15 -10.47
CA LYS A 15 17.82 -3.50 -10.39
C LYS A 15 18.19 -3.11 -8.97
N ILE A 16 17.32 -3.40 -8.01
CA ILE A 16 17.57 -3.09 -6.59
C ILE A 16 17.90 -4.40 -5.90
N GLU A 17 19.15 -4.53 -5.48
CA GLU A 17 19.64 -5.78 -4.89
C GLU A 17 18.86 -6.14 -3.64
N GLY A 18 18.34 -7.38 -3.58
CA GLY A 18 17.63 -7.88 -2.42
C GLY A 18 16.20 -7.39 -2.27
N PHE A 19 15.72 -6.59 -3.22
CA PHE A 19 14.37 -6.01 -3.10
C PHE A 19 13.28 -7.08 -3.06
N LYS A 20 13.34 -8.04 -3.99
CA LYS A 20 12.31 -9.09 -4.05
C LYS A 20 12.27 -9.89 -2.76
N GLU A 21 13.44 -10.25 -2.25
CA GLU A 21 13.51 -11.03 -1.01
C GLU A 21 12.95 -10.24 0.17
N ARG A 22 13.21 -8.94 0.21
CA ARG A 22 12.73 -8.11 1.32
C ARG A 22 11.22 -7.93 1.27
N ILE A 23 10.64 -7.69 0.08
CA ILE A 23 9.20 -7.50 -0.01
C ILE A 23 8.46 -8.81 0.24
N GLU A 24 9.01 -9.94 -0.19
CA GLU A 24 8.41 -11.24 0.10
C GLU A 24 8.44 -11.54 1.60
N ALA A 25 9.53 -11.17 2.28
CA ALA A 25 9.65 -11.39 3.72
C ALA A 25 8.68 -10.51 4.51
N MET A 26 8.52 -9.26 4.08
CA MET A 26 7.63 -8.33 4.78
C MET A 26 6.16 -8.63 4.51
N PHE A 27 5.82 -9.04 3.30
CA PHE A 27 4.45 -9.26 2.87
C PHE A 27 4.26 -10.62 2.21
N PRO A 28 4.38 -11.72 2.98
CA PRO A 28 4.24 -13.05 2.35
C PRO A 28 2.86 -13.29 1.75
N THR A 29 1.81 -12.67 2.29
CA THR A 29 0.45 -12.85 1.76
C THR A 29 0.23 -12.08 0.47
N MET A 30 1.16 -11.24 0.04
CA MET A 30 1.09 -10.60 -1.28
C MET A 30 1.17 -11.62 -2.41
N PHE A 31 1.54 -12.87 -2.10
CA PHE A 31 1.47 -13.94 -3.07
C PHE A 31 0.07 -14.06 -3.68
N GLU A 32 -0.96 -13.70 -2.92
CA GLU A 32 -2.34 -13.74 -3.40
C GLU A 32 -2.64 -12.66 -4.43
N HIS A 33 -1.79 -11.65 -4.56
CA HIS A 33 -1.99 -10.61 -5.56
C HIS A 33 -1.67 -11.16 -6.95
N ARG A 34 -2.69 -11.18 -7.80
CA ARG A 34 -2.55 -11.78 -9.12
C ARG A 34 -1.96 -10.83 -10.16
N CYS A 35 -2.21 -9.53 -9.95
CA CYS A 35 -1.71 -8.51 -10.86
C CYS A 35 -2.19 -8.80 -12.30
N SER A 36 -1.43 -8.37 -13.30
CA SER A 36 -1.79 -8.61 -14.69
C SER A 36 -1.56 -10.07 -15.12
N GLU A 37 -0.86 -10.84 -14.29
CA GLU A 37 -0.62 -12.26 -14.58
C GLU A 37 -1.88 -13.10 -14.43
N GLY A 38 -2.81 -12.66 -13.58
CA GLY A 38 -4.07 -13.37 -13.38
C GLY A 38 -3.96 -14.64 -12.56
N VAL A 39 -2.82 -14.93 -11.96
CA VAL A 39 -2.59 -16.14 -11.15
C VAL A 39 -1.90 -15.77 -9.84
N PRO A 40 -2.04 -16.60 -8.80
CA PRO A 40 -1.33 -16.34 -7.54
C PRO A 40 0.17 -16.22 -7.78
N GLY A 41 0.80 -15.30 -7.07
CA GLY A 41 2.22 -15.02 -7.25
C GLY A 41 2.52 -14.06 -8.38
N GLY A 42 1.48 -13.57 -9.08
CA GLY A 42 1.66 -12.70 -10.23
C GLY A 42 2.40 -11.42 -9.90
N PHE A 43 2.10 -10.82 -8.74
CA PHE A 43 2.77 -9.58 -8.35
C PHE A 43 4.28 -9.84 -8.12
N PHE A 44 4.62 -10.91 -7.40
CA PHE A 44 6.03 -11.21 -7.16
C PHE A 44 6.76 -11.54 -8.45
N SER A 45 6.06 -12.17 -9.40
CA SER A 45 6.63 -12.42 -10.72
C SER A 45 6.96 -11.09 -11.42
N ARG A 46 6.09 -10.09 -11.31
CA ARG A 46 6.34 -8.77 -11.87
C ARG A 46 7.54 -8.09 -11.19
N VAL A 47 7.66 -8.25 -9.87
CA VAL A 47 8.80 -7.72 -9.13
C VAL A 47 10.10 -8.35 -9.62
N GLU A 48 10.09 -9.64 -9.86
CA GLU A 48 11.28 -10.35 -10.32
C GLU A 48 11.70 -9.92 -11.72
N ARG A 49 10.73 -9.77 -12.63
CA ARG A 49 11.03 -9.33 -14.00
C ARG A 49 11.37 -7.86 -14.07
N GLY A 50 10.95 -7.08 -13.08
CA GLY A 50 11.18 -5.66 -13.02
C GLY A 50 9.91 -4.86 -13.21
N THR A 51 9.59 -4.03 -12.22
CA THR A 51 8.49 -3.08 -12.32
C THR A 51 8.88 -1.82 -11.55
N TRP A 52 8.09 -0.76 -11.72
CA TRP A 52 8.43 0.54 -11.14
C TRP A 52 7.75 0.72 -9.79
N MET A 53 8.28 1.62 -8.96
CA MET A 53 7.83 1.79 -7.59
C MET A 53 6.37 2.23 -7.48
N GLY A 54 5.85 2.95 -8.49
CA GLY A 54 4.43 3.30 -8.46
C GLY A 54 3.54 2.08 -8.36
N HIS A 55 3.86 1.03 -9.13
CA HIS A 55 3.12 -0.23 -9.10
C HIS A 55 3.31 -0.94 -7.76
N VAL A 56 4.52 -0.91 -7.22
CA VAL A 56 4.80 -1.52 -5.92
C VAL A 56 4.00 -0.82 -4.82
N ILE A 57 4.00 0.52 -4.84
CA ILE A 57 3.28 1.30 -3.83
C ILE A 57 1.79 1.03 -3.89
N GLU A 58 1.24 0.88 -5.09
CA GLU A 58 -0.16 0.50 -5.27
C GLU A 58 -0.49 -0.81 -4.54
N HIS A 59 0.34 -1.83 -4.76
CA HIS A 59 0.10 -3.13 -4.14
C HIS A 59 0.33 -3.12 -2.63
N ILE A 60 1.30 -2.34 -2.16
CA ILE A 60 1.52 -2.20 -0.72
C ILE A 60 0.30 -1.55 -0.07
N ALA A 61 -0.25 -0.49 -0.68
CA ALA A 61 -1.41 0.19 -0.13
C ALA A 61 -2.60 -0.75 0.00
N LEU A 62 -2.81 -1.63 -0.99
CA LEU A 62 -3.88 -2.63 -0.92
C LEU A 62 -3.60 -3.66 0.17
N GLU A 63 -2.36 -4.15 0.24
CA GLU A 63 -2.02 -5.21 1.17
C GLU A 63 -2.13 -4.77 2.63
N ILE A 64 -1.64 -3.58 2.97
CA ILE A 64 -1.68 -3.15 4.37
C ILE A 64 -3.11 -2.90 4.84
N GLN A 65 -4.01 -2.49 3.95
CA GLN A 65 -5.42 -2.38 4.30
C GLN A 65 -6.02 -3.76 4.56
N THR A 66 -5.66 -4.74 3.74
CA THR A 66 -6.11 -6.13 3.93
C THR A 66 -5.60 -6.68 5.26
N LEU A 67 -4.33 -6.44 5.58
CA LEU A 67 -3.75 -6.90 6.85
C LEU A 67 -4.41 -6.25 8.05
N ALA A 68 -4.94 -5.03 7.87
CA ALA A 68 -5.67 -4.35 8.94
C ALA A 68 -7.13 -4.79 9.03
N GLY A 69 -7.55 -5.75 8.20
CA GLY A 69 -8.88 -6.33 8.27
C GLY A 69 -9.91 -5.71 7.34
N MET A 70 -9.47 -4.90 6.37
CA MET A 70 -10.38 -4.27 5.42
C MET A 70 -10.19 -4.88 4.05
N GLU A 71 -11.29 -5.29 3.41
CA GLU A 71 -11.21 -5.88 2.08
C GLU A 71 -10.98 -4.82 1.03
N THR A 72 -9.96 -5.02 0.21
CA THR A 72 -9.67 -4.19 -0.94
C THR A 72 -9.19 -5.14 -2.04
N GLY A 73 -9.28 -4.70 -3.29
CA GLY A 73 -8.88 -5.61 -4.36
C GLY A 73 -8.55 -4.94 -5.67
N PHE A 74 -8.76 -3.63 -5.75
CA PHE A 74 -8.55 -2.92 -6.99
C PHE A 74 -7.46 -1.88 -6.86
N GLY A 75 -6.52 -1.89 -7.80
CA GLY A 75 -5.52 -0.85 -7.88
C GLY A 75 -5.06 -0.67 -9.32
N ARG A 76 -4.57 0.51 -9.62
CA ARG A 76 -4.07 0.85 -10.94
C ARG A 76 -3.06 1.98 -10.86
N THR A 77 -1.96 1.83 -11.61
CA THR A 77 -0.92 2.85 -11.70
C THR A 77 -0.78 3.27 -13.16
N ARG A 78 -0.78 4.58 -13.40
CA ARG A 78 -0.64 5.14 -14.74
C ARG A 78 0.45 6.20 -14.74
N GLU A 79 1.25 6.20 -15.79
CA GLU A 79 2.24 7.26 -16.00
C GLU A 79 1.53 8.55 -16.36
N THR A 80 2.17 9.67 -16.01
CA THR A 80 1.70 10.98 -16.44
C THR A 80 2.65 11.51 -17.51
N LYS A 81 2.37 12.69 -18.03
CA LYS A 81 3.23 13.31 -19.02
C LYS A 81 4.58 13.75 -18.45
N THR A 82 4.66 13.89 -17.13
CA THR A 82 5.90 14.28 -16.46
C THR A 82 6.61 13.01 -15.97
N PRO A 83 7.85 12.76 -16.43
CA PRO A 83 8.59 11.57 -15.97
C PRO A 83 8.71 11.52 -14.46
N GLY A 84 8.55 10.32 -13.90
CA GLY A 84 8.64 10.10 -12.46
C GLY A 84 7.38 10.41 -11.69
N ILE A 85 6.37 10.95 -12.34
CA ILE A 85 5.10 11.28 -11.67
C ILE A 85 4.03 10.33 -12.18
N TYR A 86 3.35 9.67 -11.24
CA TYR A 86 2.35 8.65 -11.52
C TYR A 86 1.04 8.98 -10.85
N ASN A 87 -0.06 8.53 -11.44
CA ASN A 87 -1.35 8.50 -10.79
C ASN A 87 -1.59 7.09 -10.30
N VAL A 88 -1.69 6.94 -8.98
CA VAL A 88 -1.92 5.65 -8.33
C VAL A 88 -3.33 5.66 -7.77
N VAL A 89 -4.13 4.68 -8.18
CA VAL A 89 -5.51 4.53 -7.73
C VAL A 89 -5.60 3.18 -7.04
N PHE A 90 -6.20 3.16 -5.87
CA PHE A 90 -6.46 1.89 -5.17
C PHE A 90 -7.76 2.02 -4.37
N SER A 91 -8.43 0.89 -4.18
CA SER A 91 -9.69 0.87 -3.45
C SER A 91 -9.46 1.01 -1.95
N TYR A 92 -10.47 1.54 -1.26
CA TYR A 92 -10.44 1.63 0.19
C TYR A 92 -11.88 1.52 0.70
N THR A 93 -12.04 1.12 1.95
CA THR A 93 -13.36 1.03 2.57
C THR A 93 -13.62 2.21 3.50
N GLU A 94 -12.57 2.86 4.00
CA GLU A 94 -12.69 4.03 4.85
C GLU A 94 -11.64 5.05 4.40
N GLU A 95 -12.08 6.28 4.14
CA GLU A 95 -11.23 7.30 3.50
C GLU A 95 -9.98 7.62 4.31
N ASN A 96 -10.12 7.78 5.64
CA ASN A 96 -8.97 8.15 6.45
C ASN A 96 -7.95 7.02 6.52
N VAL A 97 -8.41 5.77 6.51
CA VAL A 97 -7.51 4.62 6.44
C VAL A 97 -6.82 4.60 5.08
N GLY A 98 -7.57 4.89 4.01
CA GLY A 98 -6.99 4.95 2.67
C GLY A 98 -5.89 5.99 2.56
N LEU A 99 -6.11 7.18 3.13
CA LEU A 99 -5.10 8.23 3.12
C LEU A 99 -3.85 7.81 3.90
N PHE A 100 -4.05 7.20 5.07
CA PHE A 100 -2.92 6.71 5.86
C PHE A 100 -2.16 5.61 5.11
N ALA A 101 -2.90 4.70 4.45
CA ALA A 101 -2.28 3.62 3.69
C ALA A 101 -1.43 4.17 2.54
N ALA A 102 -1.90 5.24 1.89
CA ALA A 102 -1.13 5.86 0.81
C ALA A 102 0.21 6.37 1.31
N GLU A 103 0.21 7.08 2.43
CA GLU A 103 1.43 7.60 3.04
C GLU A 103 2.35 6.48 3.49
N SER A 104 1.80 5.50 4.20
CA SER A 104 2.58 4.36 4.68
C SER A 104 3.20 3.59 3.54
N ALA A 105 2.47 3.39 2.45
CA ALA A 105 2.99 2.63 1.32
C ALA A 105 4.24 3.26 0.73
N VAL A 106 4.30 4.60 0.67
CA VAL A 106 5.48 5.30 0.20
C VAL A 106 6.66 5.08 1.15
N HIS A 107 6.42 5.22 2.46
CA HIS A 107 7.48 5.02 3.46
C HIS A 107 7.98 3.57 3.46
N ILE A 108 7.07 2.61 3.31
CA ILE A 108 7.45 1.20 3.25
C ILE A 108 8.30 0.93 2.01
N ALA A 109 7.92 1.49 0.87
CA ALA A 109 8.71 1.32 -0.35
C ALA A 109 10.12 1.89 -0.18
N GLU A 110 10.25 3.04 0.47
CA GLU A 110 11.56 3.63 0.74
C GLU A 110 12.41 2.71 1.62
N ALA A 111 11.80 2.13 2.65
CA ALA A 111 12.51 1.21 3.54
C ALA A 111 12.93 -0.06 2.80
N LEU A 112 12.08 -0.58 1.91
CA LEU A 112 12.40 -1.77 1.13
C LEU A 112 13.55 -1.50 0.15
N ILE A 113 13.59 -0.32 -0.42
CA ILE A 113 14.69 0.06 -1.32
C ILE A 113 15.99 0.17 -0.54
N ALA A 114 15.95 0.84 0.61
CA ALA A 114 17.14 1.07 1.42
C ALA A 114 17.60 -0.16 2.20
N GLY A 115 16.70 -1.13 2.38
CA GLY A 115 17.01 -2.31 3.18
C GLY A 115 17.00 -2.04 4.68
N THR A 116 16.26 -1.01 5.12
CA THR A 116 16.15 -0.67 6.52
C THR A 116 14.93 -1.34 7.14
N GLU A 117 14.92 -1.40 8.47
CA GLU A 117 13.78 -1.97 9.18
C GLU A 117 12.60 -1.01 9.14
N TYR A 118 11.41 -1.57 9.20
CA TYR A 118 10.18 -0.80 9.20
C TYR A 118 9.16 -1.41 10.15
N ASP A 119 8.49 -0.57 10.93
CA ASP A 119 7.50 -1.02 11.90
C ASP A 119 6.14 -1.19 11.21
N LEU A 120 5.99 -2.27 10.48
CA LEU A 120 4.74 -2.57 9.77
C LEU A 120 3.57 -2.79 10.73
N GLU A 121 3.83 -3.49 11.85
CA GLU A 121 2.78 -3.75 12.83
C GLU A 121 2.21 -2.45 13.40
N GLY A 122 3.06 -1.47 13.62
CA GLY A 122 2.61 -0.17 14.10
C GLY A 122 1.66 0.49 13.14
N ASP A 123 1.96 0.42 11.85
CA ASP A 123 1.07 1.00 10.81
C ASP A 123 -0.25 0.26 10.75
N ILE A 124 -0.22 -1.07 10.82
CA ILE A 124 -1.44 -1.88 10.78
C ILE A 124 -2.33 -1.55 11.98
N GLN A 125 -1.73 -1.46 13.17
CA GLN A 125 -2.47 -1.11 14.37
C GLN A 125 -3.07 0.29 14.26
N LYS A 126 -2.30 1.23 13.70
CA LYS A 126 -2.79 2.60 13.52
C LYS A 126 -4.00 2.63 12.60
N MET A 127 -3.98 1.85 11.52
CA MET A 127 -5.11 1.79 10.60
C MET A 127 -6.34 1.22 11.28
N ARG A 128 -6.16 0.21 12.14
CA ARG A 128 -7.27 -0.35 12.92
C ARG A 128 -7.85 0.69 13.86
N GLU A 129 -6.99 1.49 14.50
CA GLU A 129 -7.43 2.55 15.39
C GLU A 129 -8.22 3.62 14.65
N ILE A 130 -7.75 4.02 13.48
CA ILE A 130 -8.45 5.01 12.67
C ILE A 130 -9.84 4.48 12.30
N ARG A 131 -9.92 3.23 11.86
CA ARG A 131 -11.19 2.63 11.48
C ARG A 131 -12.17 2.60 12.67
N GLU A 132 -11.68 2.20 13.84
CA GLU A 132 -12.56 2.13 15.02
C GLU A 132 -13.03 3.52 15.45
N ARG A 133 -12.15 4.51 15.38
CA ARG A 133 -12.52 5.88 15.74
C ARG A 133 -13.61 6.42 14.83
N VAL A 134 -13.50 6.17 13.54
CA VAL A 134 -14.49 6.62 12.57
C VAL A 134 -15.80 5.85 12.74
N ARG A 135 -15.71 4.53 12.95
CA ARG A 135 -16.88 3.67 13.12
C ARG A 135 -17.73 4.06 14.32
N LEU A 136 -17.07 4.38 15.44
CA LEU A 136 -17.78 4.78 16.66
C LEU A 136 -18.39 6.17 16.52
N GLY A 137 -17.86 6.98 15.62
CA GLY A 137 -18.38 8.28 15.32
C GLY A 137 -18.12 9.30 16.43
N PRO A 138 -18.14 10.57 16.11
CA PRO A 138 -18.19 11.65 17.07
C PRO A 138 -19.63 11.84 17.51
N SER A 139 -20.35 11.48 17.02
CA SER A 139 -21.48 11.57 16.79
C SER A 139 -22.17 10.94 16.76
N THR A 140 -22.19 10.77 16.76
CA THR A 140 -22.53 10.20 16.59
C THR A 140 -22.56 9.81 16.82
N GLY A 141 -22.65 9.94 17.21
CA GLY A 141 -22.22 9.75 17.42
C GLY A 141 -22.33 9.99 17.76
N SER A 142 -22.60 10.51 18.21
CA SER A 142 -22.55 10.68 18.40
C SER A 142 -23.02 10.24 18.56
N ILE A 143 -23.63 10.26 18.77
CA ILE A 143 -23.84 9.73 18.90
C ILE A 143 -23.79 8.78 18.98
N VAL A 144 -24.21 8.64 19.39
CA VAL A 144 -23.85 7.76 19.41
C VAL A 144 -23.63 7.57 19.66
N GLU A 145 -23.87 8.19 20.05
CA GLU A 145 -23.23 8.18 20.10
C GLU A 145 -23.20 8.30 20.26
N GLU A 146 -23.85 8.83 20.73
CA GLU A 146 -23.55 8.90 20.78
C GLU A 146 -23.59 8.36 20.78
N ALA A 147 -24.29 8.42 21.05
CA ALA A 147 -24.06 7.92 20.92
C ALA A 147 -24.04 7.46 20.98
N VAL A 148 -24.43 7.70 21.48
CA VAL A 148 -23.95 7.41 21.34
C VAL A 148 -23.78 7.41 21.33
N ALA A 149 -24.11 7.74 21.66
CA ALA A 149 -23.63 7.86 21.39
C ALA A 149 -23.49 7.75 21.44
#